data_bfc332a5e9e30bdfc8ad23322b727fc6
#
_entry.id   bfc332a5e9e30bdfc8ad23322b727fc6
#
_cell.length_a   1.000
_cell.length_b   1.000
_cell.length_c   1.000
_cell.angle_alpha   90.00
_cell.angle_beta   90.00
_cell.angle_gamma   90.00
#
_symmetry.space_group_name_H-M   'P 1'
#
loop_
_entity.id
_entity.type
_entity.pdbx_description
1 polymer ?
#
loop_
_entity_poly.entity_id
_entity_poly.type
_entity_poly.pdbx_seq_one_letter_code
_entity_poly.pdbx_strand_id
1 'polypeptide(L)'
;MSQTESINTEQFFKTALNNLKIDGDRVQLLKSIALFVVNELEFNRKVNLNYICTHNSRRSQLAQVWSSYAANYFKLSEVKSFSGGTEATSFFRNTVKTLQDVGFTFQIVEFSQQNPVYAINYKNGINPIVGFSKLYDDAHNQKPFIAITTCSSADENCPFISDAIERFHLPFNDPKSSDNTTQEAQKYLQANMQIAGEIHYIFKMIHDTL
;
A
#
# COMPACT_ATOMS: atom_id res chain seq x y z
N MET A 1 -31.59 16.99 -5.06
CA MET A 1 -30.44 16.49 -4.28
C MET A 1 -29.75 15.46 -5.14
N SER A 2 -28.62 15.82 -5.73
CA SER A 2 -27.81 14.94 -6.55
C SER A 2 -27.22 13.85 -5.62
N GLN A 3 -27.61 12.61 -5.82
CA GLN A 3 -26.90 11.47 -5.23
C GLN A 3 -25.51 11.46 -5.86
N THR A 4 -24.51 11.91 -5.12
CA THR A 4 -23.11 11.62 -5.44
C THR A 4 -22.97 10.10 -5.35
N GLU A 5 -22.89 9.43 -6.51
CA GLU A 5 -22.52 8.00 -6.55
C GLU A 5 -21.22 7.84 -5.78
N SER A 6 -21.26 7.10 -4.68
CA SER A 6 -20.05 6.76 -3.93
C SER A 6 -19.12 5.98 -4.87
N ILE A 7 -17.94 6.50 -5.11
CA ILE A 7 -16.95 5.81 -5.95
C ILE A 7 -16.70 4.44 -5.33
N ASN A 8 -16.94 3.40 -6.10
CA ASN A 8 -16.71 2.01 -5.67
C ASN A 8 -15.20 1.73 -5.74
N THR A 9 -14.65 1.07 -4.73
CA THR A 9 -13.23 0.69 -4.63
C THR A 9 -12.71 0.01 -5.90
N GLU A 10 -13.51 -0.89 -6.48
CA GLU A 10 -13.15 -1.59 -7.72
C GLU A 10 -13.06 -0.64 -8.91
N GLN A 11 -14.01 0.28 -9.05
CA GLN A 11 -14.00 1.28 -10.13
C GLN A 11 -12.80 2.21 -9.99
N PHE A 12 -12.49 2.67 -8.77
CA PHE A 12 -11.32 3.49 -8.50
C PHE A 12 -10.03 2.75 -8.88
N PHE A 13 -9.90 1.48 -8.47
CA PHE A 13 -8.72 0.65 -8.75
C PHE A 13 -8.48 0.45 -10.24
N LYS A 14 -9.55 0.19 -11.03
CA LYS A 14 -9.48 0.09 -12.49
C LYS A 14 -9.12 1.44 -13.14
N THR A 15 -9.74 2.52 -12.67
CA THR A 15 -9.47 3.88 -13.16
C THR A 15 -8.03 4.30 -12.86
N ALA A 16 -7.48 3.91 -11.71
CA ALA A 16 -6.10 4.19 -11.33
C ALA A 16 -5.10 3.59 -12.32
N LEU A 17 -5.30 2.34 -12.76
CA LEU A 17 -4.47 1.73 -13.81
C LEU A 17 -4.62 2.46 -15.15
N ASN A 18 -5.85 2.76 -15.57
CA ASN A 18 -6.12 3.38 -16.88
C ASN A 18 -5.53 4.80 -16.98
N ASN A 19 -5.44 5.51 -15.86
CA ASN A 19 -4.87 6.86 -15.78
C ASN A 19 -3.38 6.86 -15.44
N LEU A 20 -2.77 5.69 -15.25
CA LEU A 20 -1.38 5.58 -14.84
C LEU A 20 -0.46 6.08 -15.95
N LYS A 21 0.34 7.10 -15.61
CA LYS A 21 1.37 7.67 -16.49
C LYS A 21 2.72 7.45 -15.84
N ILE A 22 3.48 6.52 -16.36
CA ILE A 22 4.82 6.17 -15.87
C ILE A 22 5.81 6.10 -17.04
N ASP A 23 7.05 6.47 -16.77
CA ASP A 23 8.16 6.35 -17.74
C ASP A 23 8.67 4.91 -17.85
N GLY A 24 9.63 4.70 -18.77
CA GLY A 24 10.19 3.39 -19.04
C GLY A 24 10.93 2.78 -17.84
N ASP A 25 11.66 3.59 -17.08
CA ASP A 25 12.42 3.11 -15.91
C ASP A 25 11.46 2.69 -14.79
N ARG A 26 10.39 3.47 -14.60
CA ARG A 26 9.35 3.10 -13.63
C ARG A 26 8.64 1.81 -14.02
N VAL A 27 8.32 1.62 -15.30
CA VAL A 27 7.76 0.38 -15.84
C VAL A 27 8.69 -0.81 -15.57
N GLN A 28 10.00 -0.66 -15.80
CA GLN A 28 10.98 -1.72 -15.54
C GLN A 28 11.03 -2.10 -14.05
N LEU A 29 11.02 -1.11 -13.17
CA LEU A 29 10.97 -1.36 -11.72
C LEU A 29 9.73 -2.15 -11.31
N LEU A 30 8.53 -1.74 -11.78
CA LEU A 30 7.29 -2.46 -11.48
C LEU A 30 7.32 -3.90 -12.00
N LYS A 31 7.87 -4.12 -13.20
CA LYS A 31 8.08 -5.46 -13.76
C LYS A 31 9.04 -6.30 -12.93
N SER A 32 10.15 -5.71 -12.48
CA SER A 32 11.13 -6.42 -11.65
C SER A 32 10.51 -6.89 -10.33
N ILE A 33 9.70 -6.04 -9.69
CA ILE A 33 8.95 -6.42 -8.48
C ILE A 33 8.00 -7.58 -8.79
N ALA A 34 7.20 -7.47 -9.86
CA ALA A 34 6.23 -8.50 -10.22
C ALA A 34 6.90 -9.85 -10.52
N LEU A 35 7.96 -9.86 -11.31
CA LEU A 35 8.69 -11.08 -11.66
C LEU A 35 9.37 -11.72 -10.43
N PHE A 36 9.90 -10.91 -9.51
CA PHE A 36 10.46 -11.45 -8.27
C PHE A 36 9.38 -12.11 -7.42
N VAL A 37 8.19 -11.49 -7.31
CA VAL A 37 7.06 -12.10 -6.60
C VAL A 37 6.61 -13.39 -7.25
N VAL A 38 6.56 -13.46 -8.59
CA VAL A 38 6.23 -14.71 -9.33
C VAL A 38 7.22 -15.81 -8.99
N ASN A 39 8.53 -15.53 -9.09
CA ASN A 39 9.56 -16.48 -8.76
C ASN A 39 9.43 -16.99 -7.30
N GLU A 40 9.20 -16.10 -6.35
CA GLU A 40 9.02 -16.49 -4.96
C GLU A 40 7.76 -17.35 -4.73
N LEU A 41 6.67 -17.06 -5.44
CA LEU A 41 5.45 -17.89 -5.38
C LEU A 41 5.68 -19.30 -5.93
N GLU A 42 6.45 -19.43 -7.01
CA GLU A 42 6.79 -20.73 -7.58
C GLU A 42 7.66 -21.58 -6.62
N PHE A 43 8.62 -20.95 -5.93
CA PHE A 43 9.53 -21.65 -5.01
C PHE A 43 8.94 -21.87 -3.62
N ASN A 44 8.39 -20.80 -3.01
CA ASN A 44 8.01 -20.78 -1.60
C ASN A 44 6.50 -20.88 -1.36
N ARG A 45 5.68 -20.74 -2.41
CA ARG A 45 4.20 -20.75 -2.36
C ARG A 45 3.58 -19.68 -1.46
N LYS A 46 4.35 -18.78 -0.88
CA LYS A 46 3.89 -17.65 -0.06
C LYS A 46 4.84 -16.47 -0.19
N VAL A 47 4.29 -15.29 -0.28
CA VAL A 47 5.05 -14.05 -0.35
C VAL A 47 4.49 -13.02 0.62
N ASN A 48 5.35 -12.43 1.41
CA ASN A 48 5.04 -11.29 2.25
C ASN A 48 5.67 -10.03 1.64
N LEU A 49 4.85 -9.02 1.36
CA LEU A 49 5.29 -7.70 0.91
C LEU A 49 5.25 -6.74 2.10
N ASN A 50 6.36 -6.09 2.41
CA ASN A 50 6.41 -5.08 3.47
C ASN A 50 6.75 -3.71 2.89
N TYR A 51 5.76 -2.82 2.86
CA TYR A 51 5.90 -1.46 2.35
C TYR A 51 6.46 -0.55 3.45
N ILE A 52 7.60 0.08 3.22
CA ILE A 52 8.34 0.81 4.24
C ILE A 52 8.47 2.28 3.87
N CYS A 53 8.11 3.17 4.78
CA CYS A 53 8.41 4.60 4.70
C CYS A 53 8.96 5.09 6.05
N THR A 54 9.26 6.38 6.21
CA THR A 54 9.82 6.88 7.48
C THR A 54 8.84 6.64 8.65
N HIS A 55 7.62 7.16 8.57
CA HIS A 55 6.70 7.20 9.72
C HIS A 55 5.57 6.15 9.70
N ASN A 56 5.51 5.28 8.72
CA ASN A 56 4.39 4.34 8.48
C ASN A 56 3.00 5.03 8.63
N SER A 57 2.85 6.18 8.01
CA SER A 57 1.72 7.08 8.23
C SER A 57 0.88 7.33 6.99
N ARG A 58 1.50 7.40 5.80
CA ARG A 58 0.87 7.76 4.53
C ARG A 58 1.15 6.75 3.43
N ARG A 59 2.29 6.88 2.73
CA ARG A 59 2.62 6.11 1.51
C ARG A 59 2.63 4.61 1.71
N SER A 60 3.29 4.11 2.74
CA SER A 60 3.35 2.68 3.06
C SER A 60 1.99 2.11 3.48
N GLN A 61 1.17 2.89 4.17
CA GLN A 61 -0.20 2.50 4.53
C GLN A 61 -1.10 2.39 3.29
N LEU A 62 -1.05 3.38 2.38
CA LEU A 62 -1.76 3.32 1.10
C LEU A 62 -1.33 2.08 0.30
N ALA A 63 -0.01 1.84 0.21
CA ALA A 63 0.51 0.69 -0.52
C ALA A 63 0.09 -0.66 0.09
N GLN A 64 0.13 -0.81 1.42
CA GLN A 64 -0.37 -2.00 2.10
C GLN A 64 -1.85 -2.25 1.80
N VAL A 65 -2.70 -1.22 1.94
CA VAL A 65 -4.14 -1.36 1.75
C VAL A 65 -4.47 -1.75 0.31
N TRP A 66 -3.89 -1.06 -0.68
CA TRP A 66 -4.11 -1.40 -2.09
C TRP A 66 -3.53 -2.74 -2.48
N SER A 67 -2.38 -3.11 -1.94
CA SER A 67 -1.76 -4.42 -2.18
C SER A 67 -2.61 -5.56 -1.61
N SER A 68 -3.15 -5.41 -0.41
CA SER A 68 -4.08 -6.37 0.17
C SER A 68 -5.38 -6.47 -0.63
N TYR A 69 -5.89 -5.33 -1.11
CA TYR A 69 -7.05 -5.30 -2.02
C TYR A 69 -6.73 -6.02 -3.33
N ALA A 70 -5.59 -5.73 -3.96
CA ALA A 70 -5.16 -6.33 -5.22
C ALA A 70 -4.97 -7.85 -5.10
N ALA A 71 -4.39 -8.34 -4.00
CA ALA A 71 -4.25 -9.77 -3.75
C ALA A 71 -5.61 -10.49 -3.76
N ASN A 72 -6.62 -9.90 -3.12
CA ASN A 72 -7.99 -10.44 -3.15
C ASN A 72 -8.63 -10.31 -4.55
N TYR A 73 -8.47 -9.16 -5.21
CA TYR A 73 -9.04 -8.87 -6.52
C TYR A 73 -8.54 -9.84 -7.60
N PHE A 74 -7.24 -10.15 -7.60
CA PHE A 74 -6.60 -11.10 -8.52
C PHE A 74 -6.56 -12.53 -7.99
N LYS A 75 -7.17 -12.82 -6.84
CA LYS A 75 -7.21 -14.16 -6.22
C LYS A 75 -5.82 -14.75 -5.90
N LEU A 76 -4.89 -13.89 -5.56
CA LEU A 76 -3.52 -14.24 -5.16
C LEU A 76 -3.45 -14.38 -3.62
N SER A 77 -4.13 -15.39 -3.07
CA SER A 77 -4.30 -15.61 -1.61
C SER A 77 -2.97 -15.80 -0.86
N GLU A 78 -1.93 -16.24 -1.57
CA GLU A 78 -0.62 -16.51 -1.01
C GLU A 78 0.27 -15.26 -0.91
N VAL A 79 -0.17 -14.13 -1.48
CA VAL A 79 0.49 -12.83 -1.32
C VAL A 79 -0.12 -12.09 -0.14
N LYS A 80 0.68 -11.83 0.89
CA LYS A 80 0.29 -11.03 2.05
C LYS A 80 0.98 -9.68 2.02
N SER A 81 0.31 -8.64 2.51
CA SER A 81 0.82 -7.29 2.44
C SER A 81 0.80 -6.63 3.81
N PHE A 82 1.92 -6.04 4.15
CA PHE A 82 2.19 -5.37 5.42
C PHE A 82 2.76 -3.98 5.16
N SER A 83 2.84 -3.18 6.20
CA SER A 83 3.56 -1.92 6.17
C SER A 83 4.34 -1.69 7.45
N GLY A 84 5.35 -0.85 7.36
CA GLY A 84 6.14 -0.42 8.50
C GLY A 84 6.83 0.91 8.25
N GLY A 85 7.46 1.43 9.28
CA GLY A 85 8.28 2.61 9.22
C GLY A 85 9.64 2.38 9.85
N THR A 86 10.56 3.32 9.63
CA THR A 86 11.76 3.46 10.45
C THR A 86 11.40 4.06 11.81
N GLU A 87 10.24 4.73 11.86
CA GLU A 87 9.60 5.26 13.06
C GLU A 87 8.11 4.90 13.06
N ALA A 88 7.52 4.73 14.24
CA ALA A 88 6.09 4.55 14.43
C ALA A 88 5.45 5.86 14.92
N THR A 89 4.39 6.30 14.27
CA THR A 89 3.66 7.54 14.64
C THR A 89 2.15 7.30 14.71
N SER A 90 1.43 7.49 13.61
CA SER A 90 0.00 7.20 13.48
C SER A 90 -0.37 6.93 12.02
N PHE A 91 -1.44 6.19 11.81
CA PHE A 91 -2.11 6.15 10.50
C PHE A 91 -2.78 7.51 10.28
N PHE A 92 -2.22 8.35 9.43
CA PHE A 92 -2.60 9.77 9.35
C PHE A 92 -4.04 9.94 8.87
N ARG A 93 -4.78 10.85 9.50
CA ARG A 93 -6.22 11.04 9.28
C ARG A 93 -6.59 11.27 7.80
N ASN A 94 -5.79 12.02 7.04
CA ASN A 94 -6.08 12.29 5.64
C ASN A 94 -5.80 11.09 4.74
N THR A 95 -4.90 10.19 5.17
CA THR A 95 -4.69 8.89 4.52
C THR A 95 -5.90 7.98 4.74
N VAL A 96 -6.44 7.97 5.96
CA VAL A 96 -7.71 7.27 6.27
C VAL A 96 -8.83 7.85 5.41
N LYS A 97 -8.97 9.18 5.41
CA LYS A 97 -10.04 9.86 4.66
C LYS A 97 -9.98 9.56 3.16
N THR A 98 -8.80 9.67 2.51
CA THR A 98 -8.70 9.42 1.06
C THR A 98 -9.01 7.97 0.69
N LEU A 99 -8.78 7.00 1.59
CA LEU A 99 -9.20 5.61 1.42
C LEU A 99 -10.72 5.45 1.61
N GLN A 100 -11.31 6.14 2.61
CA GLN A 100 -12.76 6.15 2.80
C GLN A 100 -13.49 6.75 1.60
N ASP A 101 -12.98 7.83 1.03
CA ASP A 101 -13.55 8.50 -0.13
C ASP A 101 -13.61 7.59 -1.38
N VAL A 102 -12.83 6.50 -1.39
CA VAL A 102 -12.81 5.50 -2.48
C VAL A 102 -13.38 4.13 -2.07
N GLY A 103 -14.14 4.08 -0.99
CA GLY A 103 -14.99 2.94 -0.62
C GLY A 103 -14.42 1.97 0.42
N PHE A 104 -13.27 2.27 1.05
CA PHE A 104 -12.84 1.53 2.24
C PHE A 104 -13.59 2.01 3.48
N THR A 105 -13.87 1.10 4.40
CA THR A 105 -14.48 1.42 5.70
C THR A 105 -13.51 1.07 6.83
N PHE A 106 -13.46 1.92 7.85
CA PHE A 106 -12.52 1.81 8.95
C PHE A 106 -13.28 1.61 10.26
N GLN A 107 -12.95 0.57 10.98
CA GLN A 107 -13.45 0.29 12.33
C GLN A 107 -12.27 0.25 13.30
N ILE A 108 -12.35 0.99 14.40
CA ILE A 108 -11.34 0.91 15.46
C ILE A 108 -11.56 -0.41 16.21
N VAL A 109 -10.54 -1.26 16.23
CA VAL A 109 -10.54 -2.54 16.95
C VAL A 109 -9.72 -2.48 18.24
N GLU A 110 -8.73 -1.58 18.28
CA GLU A 110 -7.99 -1.27 19.48
C GLU A 110 -7.85 0.25 19.58
N PHE A 111 -8.36 0.81 20.66
CA PHE A 111 -8.35 2.26 20.87
C PHE A 111 -7.00 2.74 21.36
N SER A 112 -6.46 3.73 20.68
CA SER A 112 -5.34 4.54 21.12
C SER A 112 -5.61 5.99 20.74
N GLN A 113 -5.31 6.93 21.61
CA GLN A 113 -5.50 8.34 21.31
C GLN A 113 -4.59 8.82 20.15
N GLN A 114 -3.41 8.25 20.04
CA GLN A 114 -2.41 8.67 19.05
C GLN A 114 -2.31 7.71 17.85
N ASN A 115 -2.43 6.41 18.08
CA ASN A 115 -2.22 5.39 17.06
C ASN A 115 -3.21 4.23 17.22
N PRO A 116 -4.49 4.42 16.90
CA PRO A 116 -5.49 3.36 16.97
C PRO A 116 -5.23 2.26 15.93
N VAL A 117 -5.61 1.02 16.27
CA VAL A 117 -5.61 -0.10 15.35
C VAL A 117 -6.95 -0.15 14.62
N TYR A 118 -6.89 -0.19 13.30
CA TYR A 118 -8.05 -0.27 12.44
C TYR A 118 -8.22 -1.65 11.80
N ALA A 119 -9.47 -2.14 11.78
CA ALA A 119 -9.92 -3.12 10.81
C ALA A 119 -10.45 -2.37 9.58
N ILE A 120 -9.79 -2.54 8.44
CA ILE A 120 -10.14 -1.86 7.20
C ILE A 120 -10.85 -2.87 6.30
N ASN A 121 -12.10 -2.56 5.94
CA ASN A 121 -12.94 -3.40 5.12
C ASN A 121 -13.27 -2.72 3.79
N TYR A 122 -13.67 -3.52 2.81
CA TYR A 122 -14.15 -3.09 1.50
C TYR A 122 -15.18 -4.10 0.98
N LYS A 123 -15.97 -3.69 0.00
CA LYS A 123 -16.99 -4.57 -0.60
C LYS A 123 -16.34 -5.84 -1.17
N ASN A 124 -16.89 -7.00 -0.82
CA ASN A 124 -16.39 -8.33 -1.19
C ASN A 124 -15.02 -8.72 -0.59
N GLY A 125 -14.52 -7.98 0.39
CA GLY A 125 -13.35 -8.40 1.17
C GLY A 125 -13.69 -9.57 2.09
N ILE A 126 -12.82 -10.60 2.11
CA ILE A 126 -13.03 -11.80 2.94
C ILE A 126 -12.60 -11.53 4.38
N ASN A 127 -11.45 -10.88 4.55
CA ASN A 127 -10.87 -10.57 5.85
C ASN A 127 -10.52 -9.08 5.92
N PRO A 128 -10.66 -8.44 7.08
CA PRO A 128 -10.23 -7.06 7.25
C PRO A 128 -8.72 -6.93 7.14
N ILE A 129 -8.27 -5.80 6.60
CA ILE A 129 -6.87 -5.42 6.61
C ILE A 129 -6.59 -4.73 7.94
N VAL A 130 -5.57 -5.19 8.66
CA VAL A 130 -5.15 -4.53 9.91
C VAL A 130 -4.23 -3.36 9.57
N GLY A 131 -4.62 -2.16 10.00
CA GLY A 131 -3.90 -0.91 9.72
C GLY A 131 -3.62 -0.11 11.00
N PHE A 132 -2.34 0.14 11.28
CA PHE A 132 -1.85 1.06 12.31
C PHE A 132 -0.38 1.37 12.02
N SER A 133 0.14 2.45 12.58
CA SER A 133 1.56 2.80 12.40
C SER A 133 2.44 1.92 13.30
N LYS A 134 3.47 1.31 12.71
CA LYS A 134 4.39 0.39 13.39
C LYS A 134 5.76 0.39 12.74
N LEU A 135 6.75 -0.13 13.42
CA LEU A 135 8.08 -0.37 12.83
C LEU A 135 8.00 -1.46 11.75
N TYR A 136 8.95 -1.46 10.82
CA TYR A 136 8.97 -2.44 9.73
C TYR A 136 9.23 -3.88 10.23
N ASP A 137 9.89 -4.04 11.37
CA ASP A 137 10.21 -5.32 12.03
C ASP A 137 9.20 -5.73 13.12
N ASP A 138 8.09 -4.98 13.26
CA ASP A 138 7.00 -5.28 14.20
C ASP A 138 6.49 -6.72 14.05
N ALA A 139 6.09 -7.32 15.16
CA ALA A 139 5.61 -8.71 15.22
C ALA A 139 4.36 -8.99 14.36
N HIS A 140 3.57 -7.98 14.00
CA HIS A 140 2.45 -8.11 13.09
C HIS A 140 2.89 -8.30 11.62
N ASN A 141 4.12 -7.95 11.27
CA ASN A 141 4.65 -8.13 9.94
C ASN A 141 5.28 -9.53 9.81
N GLN A 142 4.73 -10.35 8.94
CA GLN A 142 5.22 -11.72 8.74
C GLN A 142 6.58 -11.72 8.05
N LYS A 143 7.42 -12.69 8.42
CA LYS A 143 8.80 -12.86 7.96
C LYS A 143 8.98 -14.24 7.31
N PRO A 144 9.92 -14.43 6.39
CA PRO A 144 10.66 -13.36 5.69
C PRO A 144 9.74 -12.54 4.76
N PHE A 145 10.23 -11.40 4.27
CA PHE A 145 9.44 -10.52 3.40
C PHE A 145 10.29 -9.87 2.29
N ILE A 146 9.61 -9.40 1.24
CA ILE A 146 10.17 -8.48 0.24
C ILE A 146 9.97 -7.07 0.77
N ALA A 147 11.05 -6.32 0.97
CA ALA A 147 10.99 -4.93 1.40
C ALA A 147 10.78 -4.00 0.21
N ILE A 148 9.75 -3.14 0.28
CA ILE A 148 9.47 -2.13 -0.74
C ILE A 148 9.51 -0.76 -0.08
N THR A 149 10.64 -0.03 -0.21
CA THR A 149 10.78 1.31 0.34
C THR A 149 10.00 2.32 -0.50
N THR A 150 9.10 3.08 0.13
CA THR A 150 8.17 4.00 -0.54
C THR A 150 8.57 5.47 -0.43
N CYS A 151 9.77 5.75 0.11
CA CYS A 151 10.37 7.08 0.18
C CYS A 151 11.90 7.00 0.25
N SER A 152 12.57 8.01 -0.29
CA SER A 152 14.04 8.06 -0.30
C SER A 152 14.65 8.07 1.11
N SER A 153 14.04 8.81 2.05
CA SER A 153 14.55 8.84 3.43
C SER A 153 14.55 7.47 4.11
N ALA A 154 13.53 6.62 3.88
CA ALA A 154 13.53 5.26 4.41
C ALA A 154 14.55 4.38 3.67
N ASP A 155 14.77 4.65 2.39
CA ASP A 155 15.73 3.92 1.58
C ASP A 155 17.17 4.23 2.00
N GLU A 156 17.49 5.48 2.23
CA GLU A 156 18.82 5.95 2.64
C GLU A 156 19.14 5.56 4.10
N ASN A 157 18.17 5.69 5.01
CA ASN A 157 18.38 5.47 6.45
C ASN A 157 18.33 3.98 6.86
N CYS A 158 17.86 3.10 5.98
CA CYS A 158 17.85 1.65 6.22
C CYS A 158 18.60 0.91 5.11
N PRO A 159 19.93 1.03 5.00
CA PRO A 159 20.70 0.32 3.99
C PRO A 159 20.61 -1.19 4.14
N PHE A 160 20.36 -1.67 5.35
CA PHE A 160 20.12 -3.09 5.65
C PHE A 160 18.78 -3.23 6.38
N ILE A 161 17.91 -4.09 5.85
CA ILE A 161 16.63 -4.44 6.45
C ILE A 161 16.69 -5.93 6.78
N SER A 162 16.78 -6.25 8.08
CA SER A 162 16.80 -7.64 8.52
C SER A 162 15.50 -8.35 8.10
N ASP A 163 15.60 -9.66 7.83
CA ASP A 163 14.50 -10.50 7.39
C ASP A 163 13.93 -10.19 5.99
N ALA A 164 14.48 -9.18 5.28
CA ALA A 164 14.15 -8.96 3.88
C ALA A 164 14.94 -9.93 2.98
N ILE A 165 14.23 -10.66 2.12
CA ILE A 165 14.84 -11.55 1.12
C ILE A 165 15.25 -10.79 -0.13
N GLU A 166 14.59 -9.65 -0.39
CA GLU A 166 14.91 -8.73 -1.47
C GLU A 166 14.43 -7.33 -1.09
N ARG A 167 14.99 -6.30 -1.74
CA ARG A 167 14.64 -4.91 -1.51
C ARG A 167 14.44 -4.16 -2.82
N PHE A 168 13.33 -3.47 -2.93
CA PHE A 168 13.01 -2.58 -4.03
C PHE A 168 12.78 -1.16 -3.53
N HIS A 169 13.27 -0.17 -4.28
CA HIS A 169 12.98 1.24 -4.02
C HIS A 169 11.89 1.73 -4.96
N LEU A 170 10.67 1.88 -4.44
CA LEU A 170 9.48 2.32 -5.17
C LEU A 170 8.96 3.64 -4.56
N PRO A 171 9.69 4.77 -4.73
CA PRO A 171 9.34 6.02 -4.07
C PRO A 171 8.08 6.66 -4.64
N PHE A 172 7.29 7.28 -3.76
CA PHE A 172 6.13 8.10 -4.10
C PHE A 172 6.28 9.50 -3.54
N ASN A 173 5.66 10.48 -4.20
CA ASN A 173 5.60 11.84 -3.67
C ASN A 173 4.81 11.87 -2.36
N ASP A 174 5.37 12.55 -1.35
CA ASP A 174 4.71 12.68 -0.05
C ASP A 174 3.63 13.75 -0.09
N PRO A 175 2.36 13.42 0.16
CA PRO A 175 1.30 14.42 0.24
C PRO A 175 1.42 15.33 1.47
N LYS A 176 2.32 15.02 2.44
CA LYS A 176 2.51 15.76 3.69
C LYS A 176 2.77 17.26 3.46
N SER A 177 3.47 17.63 2.39
CA SER A 177 3.76 19.04 2.08
C SER A 177 2.50 19.88 1.80
N SER A 178 1.37 19.23 1.57
CA SER A 178 0.07 19.88 1.34
C SER A 178 -0.82 19.93 2.58
N ASP A 179 -0.38 19.36 3.70
CA ASP A 179 -1.18 19.33 4.93
C ASP A 179 -1.55 20.76 5.37
N ASN A 180 -2.82 20.95 5.75
CA ASN A 180 -3.42 22.23 6.13
C ASN A 180 -3.44 23.30 5.02
N THR A 181 -3.33 22.92 3.76
CA THR A 181 -3.51 23.80 2.60
C THR A 181 -4.82 23.49 1.86
N THR A 182 -5.24 24.41 0.96
CA THR A 182 -6.41 24.18 0.08
C THR A 182 -6.20 23.02 -0.91
N GLN A 183 -4.97 22.56 -1.12
CA GLN A 183 -4.62 21.48 -2.03
C GLN A 183 -4.55 20.11 -1.34
N GLU A 184 -4.71 20.05 -0.02
CA GLU A 184 -4.54 18.84 0.78
C GLU A 184 -5.32 17.65 0.21
N ALA A 185 -6.64 17.76 0.09
CA ALA A 185 -7.48 16.67 -0.41
C ALA A 185 -7.06 16.19 -1.81
N GLN A 186 -6.73 17.13 -2.69
CA GLN A 186 -6.29 16.81 -4.05
C GLN A 186 -4.96 16.07 -4.07
N LYS A 187 -3.99 16.46 -3.25
CA LYS A 187 -2.67 15.81 -3.19
C LYS A 187 -2.75 14.40 -2.60
N TYR A 188 -3.59 14.20 -1.58
CA TYR A 188 -3.85 12.87 -1.03
C TYR A 188 -4.54 11.97 -2.06
N LEU A 189 -5.52 12.48 -2.80
CA LEU A 189 -6.16 11.74 -3.88
C LEU A 189 -5.18 11.39 -5.02
N GLN A 190 -4.28 12.30 -5.39
CA GLN A 190 -3.24 12.05 -6.40
C GLN A 190 -2.28 10.93 -5.95
N ALA A 191 -1.79 10.98 -4.71
CA ALA A 191 -0.93 9.94 -4.15
C ALA A 191 -1.67 8.59 -4.07
N ASN A 192 -2.93 8.60 -3.63
CA ASN A 192 -3.79 7.42 -3.57
C ASN A 192 -3.99 6.79 -4.97
N MET A 193 -4.28 7.61 -5.98
CA MET A 193 -4.47 7.18 -7.38
C MET A 193 -3.19 6.57 -7.96
N GLN A 194 -2.04 7.23 -7.76
CA GLN A 194 -0.76 6.72 -8.26
C GLN A 194 -0.41 5.38 -7.63
N ILE A 195 -0.48 5.29 -6.30
CA ILE A 195 -0.16 4.05 -5.57
C ILE A 195 -1.09 2.92 -5.98
N ALA A 196 -2.40 3.17 -6.06
CA ALA A 196 -3.39 2.20 -6.51
C ALA A 196 -3.10 1.69 -7.93
N GLY A 197 -2.76 2.59 -8.85
CA GLY A 197 -2.46 2.26 -10.25
C GLY A 197 -1.20 1.41 -10.40
N GLU A 198 -0.12 1.76 -9.70
CA GLU A 198 1.13 1.01 -9.75
C GLU A 198 1.00 -0.37 -9.08
N ILE A 199 0.29 -0.46 -7.96
CA ILE A 199 -0.05 -1.74 -7.32
C ILE A 199 -0.91 -2.58 -8.25
N HIS A 200 -1.91 -1.99 -8.93
CA HIS A 200 -2.72 -2.70 -9.92
C HIS A 200 -1.84 -3.27 -11.03
N TYR A 201 -0.91 -2.49 -11.57
CA TYR A 201 0.02 -2.93 -12.61
C TYR A 201 0.86 -4.14 -12.16
N ILE A 202 1.46 -4.07 -10.96
CA ILE A 202 2.26 -5.15 -10.38
C ILE A 202 1.42 -6.43 -10.25
N PHE A 203 0.27 -6.34 -9.61
CA PHE A 203 -0.56 -7.51 -9.31
C PHE A 203 -1.21 -8.11 -10.56
N LYS A 204 -1.58 -7.26 -11.53
CA LYS A 204 -2.05 -7.73 -12.83
C LYS A 204 -0.96 -8.54 -13.54
N MET A 205 0.27 -8.04 -13.54
CA MET A 205 1.39 -8.75 -14.16
C MET A 205 1.69 -10.07 -13.46
N ILE A 206 1.64 -10.12 -12.12
CA ILE A 206 1.78 -11.38 -11.36
C ILE A 206 0.71 -12.37 -11.79
N HIS A 207 -0.56 -11.94 -11.80
CA HIS A 207 -1.70 -12.77 -12.17
C HIS A 207 -1.64 -13.29 -13.62
N ASP A 208 -1.20 -12.44 -14.57
CA ASP A 208 -1.12 -12.80 -15.97
C ASP A 208 0.07 -13.74 -16.27
N THR A 209 1.05 -13.85 -15.36
CA THR A 209 2.26 -14.67 -15.52
C THR A 209 2.12 -16.06 -14.87
N LEU A 210 1.35 -16.18 -13.79
CA LEU A 210 1.04 -17.46 -13.11
C LEU A 210 -0.04 -18.25 -13.85
#